data_5736c5cbd367e8816dd031de36663411
#
_entry.id   5736c5cbd367e8816dd031de36663411
#
_cell.length_a   1.000
_cell.length_b   1.000
_cell.length_c   1.000
_cell.angle_alpha   90.00
_cell.angle_beta   90.00
_cell.angle_gamma   90.00
#
_symmetry.space_group_name_H-M   'P 1'
#
loop_
_entity.id
_entity.type
_entity.pdbx_description
1 polymer ?
#
loop_
_entity_poly.entity_id
_entity_poly.type
_entity_poly.pdbx_seq_one_letter_code
_entity_poly.pdbx_strand_id
1 'polypeptide(L)'
;PLLQVLADLIAREVLTFGAMIDVYRGVPVIYVNYFGYDEVAHRVGPAHPKALRVLKGIDRQIHQIDRIRRVYRRREYDLFVLSDHGISPAVPFQERYGQTLGEYIAAQVEGAPAPREAREGEGWRSLEARFLLEELEAVREHTASPALSWFLQRGQAYAHQRWKVPEGEEPWVPERHDDIVVRGSGNLMHVYFNVHRAPLHLSEIALLYP
;
A
#
# COMPACT_ATOMS: atom_id res chain seq x y z
N PRO A 1 -4.90 13.86 6.24
CA PRO A 1 -4.38 14.23 4.91
C PRO A 1 -2.99 14.89 5.00
N LEU A 2 -2.77 15.87 5.88
CA LEU A 2 -1.50 16.61 5.98
C LEU A 2 -0.34 15.71 6.44
N LEU A 3 -0.58 14.85 7.41
CA LEU A 3 0.41 13.91 7.94
C LEU A 3 0.84 12.85 6.91
N GLN A 4 -0.07 12.38 6.07
CA GLN A 4 0.27 11.43 5.00
C GLN A 4 1.16 12.08 3.93
N VAL A 5 0.84 13.30 3.53
CA VAL A 5 1.68 14.06 2.60
C VAL A 5 3.06 14.32 3.19
N LEU A 6 3.13 14.61 4.50
CA LEU A 6 4.41 14.83 5.18
C LEU A 6 5.22 13.53 5.31
N ALA A 7 4.56 12.42 5.64
CA ALA A 7 5.19 11.10 5.72
C ALA A 7 5.75 10.66 4.36
N ASP A 8 4.98 10.84 3.28
CA ASP A 8 5.41 10.55 1.92
C ASP A 8 6.60 11.42 1.49
N LEU A 9 6.57 12.71 1.82
CA LEU A 9 7.70 13.61 1.57
C LEU A 9 8.97 13.15 2.31
N ILE A 10 8.85 12.80 3.60
CA ILE A 10 9.98 12.35 4.41
C ILE A 10 10.50 10.99 3.89
N ALA A 11 9.61 10.03 3.63
CA ALA A 11 10.00 8.72 3.10
C ALA A 11 10.74 8.84 1.78
N ARG A 12 10.27 9.66 0.87
CA ARG A 12 10.93 9.94 -0.41
C ARG A 12 12.33 10.52 -0.25
N GLU A 13 12.52 11.50 0.65
CA GLU A 13 13.83 12.09 0.93
C GLU A 13 14.78 11.05 1.57
N VAL A 14 14.30 10.25 2.52
CA VAL A 14 15.09 9.20 3.18
C VAL A 14 15.53 8.12 2.19
N LEU A 15 14.63 7.65 1.34
CA LEU A 15 14.94 6.66 0.29
C LEU A 15 15.98 7.19 -0.69
N THR A 16 15.84 8.44 -1.12
CA THR A 16 16.80 9.08 -2.02
C THR A 16 18.16 9.22 -1.37
N PHE A 17 18.20 9.67 -0.12
CA PHE A 17 19.44 9.82 0.64
C PHE A 17 20.13 8.46 0.85
N GLY A 18 19.38 7.41 1.19
CA GLY A 18 19.88 6.05 1.27
C GLY A 18 20.51 5.58 -0.03
N ALA A 19 19.81 5.74 -1.15
CA ALA A 19 20.34 5.41 -2.48
C ALA A 19 21.63 6.18 -2.82
N MET A 20 21.69 7.46 -2.48
CA MET A 20 22.89 8.28 -2.69
C MET A 20 24.08 7.79 -1.86
N ILE A 21 23.85 7.37 -0.61
CA ILE A 21 24.88 6.74 0.24
C ILE A 21 25.36 5.43 -0.39
N ASP A 22 24.46 4.61 -0.91
CA ASP A 22 24.81 3.34 -1.53
C ASP A 22 25.60 3.51 -2.82
N VAL A 23 25.25 4.52 -3.64
CA VAL A 23 26.07 4.94 -4.78
C VAL A 23 27.47 5.36 -4.31
N TYR A 24 27.58 6.17 -3.27
CA TYR A 24 28.86 6.59 -2.71
C TYR A 24 29.70 5.40 -2.20
N ARG A 25 29.04 4.41 -1.57
CA ARG A 25 29.68 3.17 -1.08
C ARG A 25 30.07 2.21 -2.21
N GLY A 26 29.50 2.35 -3.40
CA GLY A 26 29.74 1.47 -4.54
C GLY A 26 28.96 0.15 -4.46
N VAL A 27 27.80 0.13 -3.84
CA VAL A 27 26.91 -1.05 -3.74
C VAL A 27 26.56 -1.53 -5.16
N PRO A 28 26.72 -2.85 -5.47
CA PRO A 28 26.61 -3.35 -6.85
C PRO A 28 25.27 -3.13 -7.52
N VAL A 29 24.16 -3.27 -6.78
CA VAL A 29 22.79 -3.12 -7.28
C VAL A 29 21.99 -2.33 -6.24
N ILE A 30 21.32 -1.29 -6.70
CA ILE A 30 20.50 -0.42 -5.87
C ILE A 30 19.11 -0.39 -6.48
N TYR A 31 18.09 -0.74 -5.69
CA TYR A 31 16.69 -0.65 -6.06
C TYR A 31 15.98 0.36 -5.17
N VAL A 32 15.27 1.29 -5.77
CA VAL A 32 14.50 2.32 -5.05
C VAL A 32 13.08 2.35 -5.59
N ASN A 33 12.09 2.26 -4.72
CA ASN A 33 10.68 2.35 -5.06
C ASN A 33 10.06 3.62 -4.49
N TYR A 34 9.47 4.45 -5.35
CA TYR A 34 8.73 5.66 -4.98
C TYR A 34 7.23 5.43 -5.18
N PHE A 35 6.50 5.22 -4.10
CA PHE A 35 5.06 4.88 -4.13
C PHE A 35 4.10 6.08 -4.04
N GLY A 36 4.59 7.29 -3.74
CA GLY A 36 3.74 8.44 -3.49
C GLY A 36 2.86 8.88 -4.68
N TYR A 37 3.29 8.65 -5.92
CA TYR A 37 2.46 8.93 -7.09
C TYR A 37 1.25 8.00 -7.15
N ASP A 38 1.46 6.71 -6.97
CA ASP A 38 0.42 5.69 -6.97
C ASP A 38 -0.65 5.99 -5.91
N GLU A 39 -0.24 6.24 -4.69
CA GLU A 39 -1.10 6.62 -3.57
C GLU A 39 -2.02 7.82 -3.86
N VAL A 40 -1.47 8.85 -4.50
CA VAL A 40 -2.25 10.05 -4.84
C VAL A 40 -3.11 9.81 -6.07
N ALA A 41 -2.59 9.08 -7.07
CA ALA A 41 -3.31 8.78 -8.30
C ALA A 41 -4.56 7.91 -8.05
N HIS A 42 -4.49 6.96 -7.13
CA HIS A 42 -5.67 6.17 -6.67
C HIS A 42 -6.78 7.04 -6.07
N ARG A 43 -6.43 8.14 -5.42
CA ARG A 43 -7.41 9.00 -4.74
C ARG A 43 -8.04 10.07 -5.62
N VAL A 44 -7.27 10.61 -6.55
CA VAL A 44 -7.71 11.79 -7.32
C VAL A 44 -7.67 11.58 -8.83
N GLY A 45 -7.17 10.44 -9.26
CA GLY A 45 -6.95 10.10 -10.67
C GLY A 45 -5.53 10.41 -11.14
N PRO A 46 -5.02 9.61 -12.10
CA PRO A 46 -3.62 9.66 -12.55
C PRO A 46 -3.24 10.98 -13.23
N ALA A 47 -4.17 11.62 -13.93
CA ALA A 47 -3.93 12.89 -14.64
C ALA A 47 -4.22 14.13 -13.76
N HIS A 48 -4.64 13.95 -12.51
CA HIS A 48 -4.96 15.07 -11.64
C HIS A 48 -3.72 15.91 -11.30
N PRO A 49 -3.80 17.26 -11.25
CA PRO A 49 -2.65 18.12 -10.99
C PRO A 49 -1.89 17.79 -9.69
N LYS A 50 -2.57 17.25 -8.67
CA LYS A 50 -1.92 16.79 -7.42
C LYS A 50 -1.03 15.57 -7.66
N ALA A 51 -1.49 14.58 -8.43
CA ALA A 51 -0.70 13.39 -8.79
C ALA A 51 0.53 13.79 -9.62
N LEU A 52 0.35 14.63 -10.64
CA LEU A 52 1.45 15.13 -11.47
C LEU A 52 2.48 15.95 -10.65
N ARG A 53 2.05 16.63 -9.60
CA ARG A 53 2.95 17.36 -8.69
C ARG A 53 3.83 16.40 -7.89
N VAL A 54 3.30 15.26 -7.45
CA VAL A 54 4.08 14.22 -6.77
C VAL A 54 5.10 13.62 -7.75
N LEU A 55 4.67 13.28 -8.96
CA LEU A 55 5.56 12.77 -10.01
C LEU A 55 6.72 13.72 -10.31
N LYS A 56 6.44 15.03 -10.40
CA LYS A 56 7.49 16.06 -10.52
C LYS A 56 8.44 16.10 -9.31
N GLY A 57 7.95 15.73 -8.13
CA GLY A 57 8.77 15.57 -6.93
C GLY A 57 9.71 14.36 -7.05
N ILE A 58 9.21 13.22 -7.52
CA ILE A 58 9.99 12.00 -7.77
C ILE A 58 11.07 12.26 -8.84
N ASP A 59 10.73 12.94 -9.93
CA ASP A 59 11.68 13.33 -10.97
C ASP A 59 12.90 14.08 -10.41
N ARG A 60 12.68 14.99 -9.46
CA ARG A 60 13.79 15.70 -8.79
C ARG A 60 14.68 14.76 -7.99
N GLN A 61 14.13 13.74 -7.36
CA GLN A 61 14.89 12.75 -6.59
C GLN A 61 15.72 11.88 -7.52
N ILE A 62 15.14 11.41 -8.63
CA ILE A 62 15.85 10.67 -9.67
C ILE A 62 17.02 11.50 -10.21
N HIS A 63 16.79 12.78 -10.45
CA HIS A 63 17.85 13.70 -10.90
C HIS A 63 19.00 13.82 -9.88
N GLN A 64 18.71 13.83 -8.57
CA GLN A 64 19.74 13.84 -7.53
C GLN A 64 20.58 12.55 -7.57
N ILE A 65 19.95 11.38 -7.68
CA ILE A 65 20.64 10.09 -7.82
C ILE A 65 21.50 10.08 -9.08
N ASP A 66 20.95 10.51 -10.22
CA ASP A 66 21.67 10.60 -11.49
C ASP A 66 22.90 11.52 -11.40
N ARG A 67 22.78 12.65 -10.71
CA ARG A 67 23.89 13.56 -10.47
C ARG A 67 24.98 12.90 -9.62
N ILE A 68 24.62 12.25 -8.51
CA ILE A 68 25.59 11.63 -7.60
C ILE A 68 26.34 10.51 -8.30
N ARG A 69 25.68 9.61 -9.06
CA ARG A 69 26.36 8.53 -9.79
C ARG A 69 27.37 9.03 -10.84
N ARG A 70 27.17 10.23 -11.38
CA ARG A 70 28.11 10.85 -12.33
C ARG A 70 29.30 11.50 -11.64
N VAL A 71 29.14 11.97 -10.41
CA VAL A 71 30.19 12.64 -9.64
C VAL A 71 31.06 11.62 -8.92
N TYR A 72 30.46 10.64 -8.24
CA TYR A 72 31.16 9.62 -7.48
C TYR A 72 31.37 8.36 -8.32
N ARG A 73 32.50 8.25 -9.01
CA ARG A 73 32.83 7.15 -9.91
C ARG A 73 33.50 5.97 -9.22
N ARG A 74 33.10 5.64 -7.97
CA ARG A 74 33.60 4.45 -7.29
C ARG A 74 33.17 3.16 -8.01
N ARG A 75 31.98 3.23 -8.64
CA ARG A 75 31.42 2.23 -9.56
C ARG A 75 30.66 2.97 -10.66
N GLU A 76 30.73 2.45 -11.86
CA GLU A 76 29.84 2.90 -12.94
C GLU A 76 28.47 2.25 -12.78
N TYR A 77 27.41 3.05 -12.90
CA TYR A 77 26.03 2.61 -12.78
C TYR A 77 25.25 2.99 -14.01
N ASP A 78 24.48 2.04 -14.51
CA ASP A 78 23.35 2.33 -15.38
C ASP A 78 22.13 2.67 -14.54
N LEU A 79 21.39 3.67 -14.96
CA LEU A 79 20.16 4.10 -14.28
C LEU A 79 18.96 3.71 -15.15
N PHE A 80 18.10 2.84 -14.60
CA PHE A 80 16.83 2.47 -15.19
C PHE A 80 15.69 3.08 -14.39
N VAL A 81 14.74 3.71 -15.08
CA VAL A 81 13.49 4.22 -14.48
C VAL A 81 12.37 3.38 -15.06
N LEU A 82 11.67 2.69 -14.18
CA LEU A 82 10.63 1.73 -14.54
C LEU A 82 9.32 2.10 -13.83
N SER A 83 8.21 1.66 -14.37
CA SER A 83 6.93 1.57 -13.70
C SER A 83 6.63 0.10 -13.45
N ASP A 84 6.17 -0.26 -12.27
CA ASP A 84 5.75 -1.60 -11.91
C ASP A 84 4.43 -1.99 -12.58
N HIS A 85 3.53 -1.01 -12.75
CA HIS A 85 2.27 -1.14 -13.47
C HIS A 85 1.81 0.22 -14.03
N GLY A 86 0.77 0.20 -14.83
CA GLY A 86 0.05 1.39 -15.26
C GLY A 86 -1.13 1.69 -14.35
N ILE A 87 -1.70 2.88 -14.50
CA ILE A 87 -2.94 3.26 -13.83
C ILE A 87 -3.88 3.94 -14.83
N SER A 88 -5.13 3.51 -14.88
CA SER A 88 -6.18 4.07 -15.74
C SER A 88 -7.23 4.79 -14.90
N PRO A 89 -7.86 5.85 -15.42
CA PRO A 89 -9.04 6.43 -14.78
C PRO A 89 -10.13 5.36 -14.65
N ALA A 90 -10.68 5.23 -13.45
CA ALA A 90 -11.77 4.32 -13.16
C ALA A 90 -12.78 5.02 -12.25
N VAL A 91 -14.04 4.59 -12.34
CA VAL A 91 -15.10 5.02 -11.41
C VAL A 91 -15.33 3.87 -10.45
N PRO A 92 -15.21 4.09 -9.12
CA PRO A 92 -15.51 3.07 -8.13
C PRO A 92 -16.90 2.46 -8.32
N PHE A 93 -17.04 1.15 -8.08
CA PHE A 93 -18.31 0.44 -8.26
C PHE A 93 -19.44 1.10 -7.48
N GLN A 94 -19.19 1.44 -6.21
CA GLN A 94 -20.16 2.09 -5.34
C GLN A 94 -20.58 3.47 -5.86
N GLU A 95 -19.65 4.24 -6.41
CA GLU A 95 -19.96 5.55 -6.98
C GLU A 95 -20.80 5.42 -8.25
N ARG A 96 -20.53 4.40 -9.07
CA ARG A 96 -21.23 4.15 -10.32
C ARG A 96 -22.63 3.56 -10.13
N TYR A 97 -22.82 2.67 -9.15
CA TYR A 97 -24.05 1.88 -8.97
C TYR A 97 -24.82 2.22 -7.70
N GLY A 98 -24.29 3.11 -6.85
CA GLY A 98 -24.95 3.54 -5.61
C GLY A 98 -24.93 2.49 -4.48
N GLN A 99 -24.32 1.33 -4.69
CA GLN A 99 -24.25 0.22 -3.75
C GLN A 99 -22.88 -0.47 -3.86
N THR A 100 -22.46 -1.17 -2.81
CA THR A 100 -21.23 -1.94 -2.82
C THR A 100 -21.38 -3.23 -3.65
N LEU A 101 -20.29 -3.87 -4.02
CA LEU A 101 -20.35 -5.17 -4.72
C LEU A 101 -20.99 -6.24 -3.84
N GLY A 102 -20.73 -6.22 -2.54
CA GLY A 102 -21.36 -7.13 -1.59
C GLY A 102 -22.89 -6.96 -1.53
N GLU A 103 -23.37 -5.71 -1.44
CA GLU A 103 -24.80 -5.42 -1.49
C GLU A 103 -25.45 -5.83 -2.83
N TYR A 104 -24.74 -5.63 -3.94
CA TYR A 104 -25.20 -6.07 -5.25
C TYR A 104 -25.35 -7.59 -5.32
N ILE A 105 -24.35 -8.35 -4.84
CA ILE A 105 -24.39 -9.82 -4.81
C ILE A 105 -25.53 -10.30 -3.89
N ALA A 106 -25.68 -9.68 -2.71
CA ALA A 106 -26.75 -10.03 -1.78
C ALA A 106 -28.13 -9.87 -2.41
N ALA A 107 -28.32 -8.86 -3.23
CA ALA A 107 -29.59 -8.61 -3.91
C ALA A 107 -29.88 -9.60 -5.05
N GLN A 108 -28.86 -10.33 -5.56
CA GLN A 108 -29.02 -11.31 -6.64
C GLN A 108 -29.22 -12.74 -6.10
N VAL A 109 -28.85 -13.01 -4.85
CA VAL A 109 -28.90 -14.35 -4.26
C VAL A 109 -30.02 -14.43 -3.25
N GLU A 110 -31.15 -15.06 -3.64
CA GLU A 110 -32.28 -15.25 -2.74
C GLU A 110 -31.91 -16.19 -1.57
N GLY A 111 -32.17 -15.71 -0.34
CA GLY A 111 -31.97 -16.50 0.88
C GLY A 111 -30.50 -16.62 1.36
N ALA A 112 -29.55 -16.03 0.68
CA ALA A 112 -28.18 -15.95 1.23
C ALA A 112 -28.12 -14.91 2.35
N PRO A 113 -27.38 -15.17 3.44
CA PRO A 113 -27.02 -14.14 4.38
C PRO A 113 -26.27 -13.02 3.66
N ALA A 114 -26.45 -11.77 4.11
CA ALA A 114 -25.79 -10.62 3.50
C ALA A 114 -24.26 -10.87 3.45
N PRO A 115 -23.65 -10.80 2.27
CA PRO A 115 -22.21 -11.07 2.15
C PRO A 115 -21.44 -10.15 3.06
N ARG A 116 -20.50 -10.70 3.80
CA ARG A 116 -19.62 -9.88 4.63
C ARG A 116 -18.60 -9.20 3.73
N GLU A 117 -18.71 -7.90 3.62
CA GLU A 117 -17.77 -7.07 2.86
C GLU A 117 -16.73 -6.47 3.82
N ALA A 118 -15.48 -6.84 3.66
CA ALA A 118 -14.41 -6.17 4.34
C ALA A 118 -14.03 -4.91 3.56
N ARG A 119 -14.22 -3.77 4.18
CA ARG A 119 -13.85 -2.49 3.58
C ARG A 119 -12.34 -2.40 3.42
N GLU A 120 -11.94 -2.00 2.22
CA GLU A 120 -10.57 -1.62 1.94
C GLU A 120 -10.12 -0.54 2.92
N GLY A 121 -9.04 -0.77 3.61
CA GLY A 121 -8.40 0.21 4.50
C GLY A 121 -8.41 -0.13 5.99
N GLU A 122 -9.17 -1.11 6.47
CA GLU A 122 -9.07 -1.50 7.89
C GLU A 122 -7.88 -2.42 8.14
N GLY A 123 -7.63 -3.41 7.28
CA GLY A 123 -6.46 -4.30 7.41
C GLY A 123 -5.19 -3.77 6.74
N TRP A 124 -5.30 -3.07 5.62
CA TRP A 124 -4.14 -2.62 4.86
C TRP A 124 -3.39 -1.46 5.53
N ARG A 125 -4.12 -0.49 6.10
CA ARG A 125 -3.52 0.60 6.87
C ARG A 125 -2.84 0.14 8.15
N SER A 126 -3.35 -0.91 8.78
CA SER A 126 -2.70 -1.53 9.93
C SER A 126 -1.43 -2.26 9.51
N LEU A 127 -1.43 -2.91 8.36
CA LEU A 127 -0.27 -3.62 7.81
C LEU A 127 0.86 -2.65 7.43
N GLU A 128 0.54 -1.58 6.67
CA GLU A 128 1.50 -0.52 6.32
C GLU A 128 2.06 0.17 7.57
N ALA A 129 1.19 0.46 8.54
CA ALA A 129 1.61 1.06 9.81
C ALA A 129 2.53 0.12 10.60
N ARG A 130 2.27 -1.19 10.60
CA ARG A 130 3.13 -2.19 11.24
C ARG A 130 4.49 -2.26 10.57
N PHE A 131 4.55 -2.40 9.24
CA PHE A 131 5.82 -2.39 8.50
C PHE A 131 6.62 -1.13 8.79
N LEU A 132 5.98 0.04 8.76
CA LEU A 132 6.67 1.30 9.06
C LEU A 132 7.19 1.35 10.50
N LEU A 133 6.44 0.82 11.45
CA LEU A 133 6.86 0.74 12.86
C LEU A 133 8.01 -0.24 13.05
N GLU A 134 7.99 -1.40 12.39
CA GLU A 134 9.06 -2.40 12.40
C GLU A 134 10.35 -1.82 11.79
N GLU A 135 10.27 -1.11 10.68
CA GLU A 135 11.42 -0.43 10.06
C GLU A 135 11.97 0.69 10.96
N LEU A 136 11.11 1.48 11.59
CA LEU A 136 11.53 2.50 12.55
C LEU A 136 12.20 1.87 13.79
N GLU A 137 11.74 0.72 14.24
CA GLU A 137 12.36 -0.06 15.31
C GLU A 137 13.76 -0.54 14.90
N ALA A 138 13.89 -1.14 13.72
CA ALA A 138 15.17 -1.60 13.19
C ALA A 138 16.18 -0.45 13.05
N VAL A 139 15.75 0.72 12.57
CA VAL A 139 16.60 1.92 12.52
C VAL A 139 16.99 2.39 13.92
N ARG A 140 16.07 2.33 14.88
CA ARG A 140 16.35 2.69 16.28
C ARG A 140 17.39 1.79 16.93
N GLU A 141 17.29 0.49 16.71
CA GLU A 141 18.24 -0.50 17.28
C GLU A 141 19.64 -0.34 16.71
N HIS A 142 19.77 0.09 15.46
CA HIS A 142 21.06 0.25 14.78
C HIS A 142 21.62 1.68 14.87
N THR A 143 20.91 2.62 15.53
CA THR A 143 21.40 3.98 15.67
C THR A 143 22.21 4.20 16.94
N ALA A 144 23.41 4.72 16.79
CA ALA A 144 24.27 5.11 17.93
C ALA A 144 23.94 6.50 18.50
N SER A 145 22.98 7.24 17.89
CA SER A 145 22.64 8.61 18.32
C SER A 145 21.48 8.61 19.33
N PRO A 146 21.72 9.03 20.59
CA PRO A 146 20.65 9.11 21.60
C PRO A 146 19.52 10.05 21.22
N ALA A 147 19.83 11.16 20.55
CA ALA A 147 18.85 12.14 20.10
C ALA A 147 17.93 11.57 19.01
N LEU A 148 18.48 10.83 18.04
CA LEU A 148 17.71 10.17 16.98
C LEU A 148 16.86 9.04 17.58
N SER A 149 17.41 8.23 18.47
CA SER A 149 16.68 7.16 19.16
C SER A 149 15.48 7.72 19.95
N TRP A 150 15.67 8.82 20.69
CA TRP A 150 14.59 9.50 21.40
C TRP A 150 13.49 10.02 20.46
N PHE A 151 13.89 10.63 19.33
CA PHE A 151 12.95 11.13 18.33
C PHE A 151 12.13 10.00 17.69
N LEU A 152 12.79 8.91 17.33
CA LEU A 152 12.14 7.71 16.75
C LEU A 152 11.17 7.07 17.76
N GLN A 153 11.56 6.92 19.02
CA GLN A 153 10.70 6.40 20.08
C GLN A 153 9.45 7.25 20.27
N ARG A 154 9.59 8.57 20.23
CA ARG A 154 8.44 9.48 20.36
C ARG A 154 7.53 9.43 19.15
N GLY A 155 8.10 9.28 17.96
CA GLY A 155 7.38 9.06 16.71
C GLY A 155 6.59 7.75 16.70
N GLN A 156 7.19 6.66 17.18
CA GLN A 156 6.52 5.36 17.34
C GLN A 156 5.35 5.43 18.33
N ALA A 157 5.56 6.01 19.50
CA ALA A 157 4.50 6.16 20.50
C ALA A 157 3.31 6.96 19.95
N TYR A 158 3.58 8.04 19.21
CA TYR A 158 2.55 8.83 18.55
C TYR A 158 1.83 8.03 17.46
N ALA A 159 2.57 7.25 16.66
CA ALA A 159 2.02 6.42 15.60
C ALA A 159 1.10 5.32 16.16
N HIS A 160 1.51 4.60 17.22
CA HIS A 160 0.68 3.62 17.91
C HIS A 160 -0.61 4.24 18.45
N GLN A 161 -0.52 5.38 19.11
CA GLN A 161 -1.70 6.07 19.65
C GLN A 161 -2.64 6.57 18.55
N ARG A 162 -2.09 7.06 17.44
CA ARG A 162 -2.87 7.71 16.37
C ARG A 162 -3.48 6.71 15.38
N TRP A 163 -2.78 5.64 15.09
CA TRP A 163 -3.22 4.64 14.09
C TRP A 163 -3.97 3.48 14.72
N LYS A 164 -4.03 3.41 16.07
CA LYS A 164 -4.69 2.30 16.78
C LYS A 164 -4.31 0.95 16.17
N VAL A 165 -3.01 0.75 15.94
CA VAL A 165 -2.51 -0.52 15.42
C VAL A 165 -2.86 -1.59 16.45
N PRO A 166 -3.73 -2.55 16.15
CA PRO A 166 -4.08 -3.60 17.11
C PRO A 166 -2.83 -4.42 17.42
N GLU A 167 -2.52 -4.59 18.70
CA GLU A 167 -1.54 -5.58 19.15
C GLU A 167 -2.18 -6.95 18.95
N GLY A 168 -1.74 -7.67 17.91
CA GLY A 168 -2.17 -9.04 17.67
C GLY A 168 -3.56 -9.13 17.04
N GLU A 169 -3.73 -8.68 15.80
CA GLU A 169 -4.84 -9.20 15.01
C GLU A 169 -4.59 -10.68 14.78
N GLU A 170 -5.39 -11.51 15.43
CA GLU A 170 -5.57 -12.89 14.96
C GLU A 170 -5.94 -12.81 13.47
N PRO A 171 -5.33 -13.65 12.63
CA PRO A 171 -5.71 -13.70 11.22
C PRO A 171 -7.22 -13.91 11.17
N TRP A 172 -7.93 -12.98 10.53
CA TRP A 172 -9.37 -13.08 10.38
C TRP A 172 -9.72 -14.46 9.79
N VAL A 173 -10.37 -15.27 10.58
CA VAL A 173 -10.91 -16.56 10.14
C VAL A 173 -12.37 -16.30 9.79
N PRO A 174 -12.84 -16.66 8.57
CA PRO A 174 -14.26 -16.57 8.24
C PRO A 174 -15.07 -17.33 9.29
N GLU A 175 -16.05 -16.66 9.88
CA GLU A 175 -17.00 -17.36 10.73
C GLU A 175 -17.72 -18.40 9.86
N ARG A 176 -17.98 -19.58 10.41
CA ARG A 176 -18.56 -20.73 9.68
C ARG A 176 -19.92 -20.47 9.03
N HIS A 177 -20.47 -19.30 9.17
CA HIS A 177 -21.79 -18.89 8.71
C HIS A 177 -21.78 -17.87 7.54
N ASP A 178 -20.59 -17.42 7.11
CA ASP A 178 -20.50 -16.52 5.97
C ASP A 178 -20.36 -17.35 4.69
N ASP A 179 -21.47 -17.63 4.01
CA ASP A 179 -21.46 -18.41 2.77
C ASP A 179 -20.76 -17.69 1.61
N ILE A 180 -20.85 -16.36 1.59
CA ILE A 180 -20.19 -15.51 0.60
C ILE A 180 -19.42 -14.40 1.30
N VAL A 181 -18.14 -14.27 0.95
CA VAL A 181 -17.27 -13.21 1.46
C VAL A 181 -16.70 -12.41 0.30
N VAL A 182 -16.84 -11.09 0.37
CA VAL A 182 -16.28 -10.16 -0.62
C VAL A 182 -15.11 -9.40 0.00
N ARG A 183 -13.94 -9.46 -0.67
CA ARG A 183 -12.70 -8.82 -0.24
C ARG A 183 -12.16 -7.92 -1.32
N GLY A 184 -11.99 -6.64 -1.01
CA GLY A 184 -11.31 -5.67 -1.85
C GLY A 184 -9.80 -5.67 -1.63
N SER A 185 -9.05 -5.49 -2.73
CA SER A 185 -7.63 -5.25 -2.73
C SER A 185 -7.30 -4.29 -3.89
N GLY A 186 -7.19 -3.01 -3.61
CA GLY A 186 -7.01 -1.98 -4.62
C GLY A 186 -8.21 -1.92 -5.58
N ASN A 187 -7.97 -2.16 -6.84
CA ASN A 187 -8.98 -2.24 -7.90
C ASN A 187 -9.49 -3.66 -8.19
N LEU A 188 -9.08 -4.62 -7.38
CA LEU A 188 -9.46 -6.02 -7.51
C LEU A 188 -10.43 -6.39 -6.37
N MET A 189 -11.48 -7.14 -6.71
CA MET A 189 -12.42 -7.69 -5.75
C MET A 189 -12.39 -9.22 -5.85
N HIS A 190 -12.20 -9.88 -4.72
CA HIS A 190 -12.32 -11.31 -4.59
C HIS A 190 -13.67 -11.67 -3.98
N VAL A 191 -14.35 -12.63 -4.57
CA VAL A 191 -15.59 -13.22 -4.05
C VAL A 191 -15.30 -14.65 -3.69
N TYR A 192 -15.46 -15.00 -2.42
CA TYR A 192 -15.24 -16.35 -1.90
C TYR A 192 -16.58 -16.97 -1.58
N PHE A 193 -16.79 -18.18 -2.10
CA PHE A 193 -17.92 -19.03 -1.78
C PHE A 193 -17.47 -20.08 -0.76
N ASN A 194 -17.82 -19.89 0.51
CA ASN A 194 -17.32 -20.71 1.62
C ASN A 194 -18.10 -22.02 1.82
N VAL A 195 -18.96 -22.38 0.90
CA VAL A 195 -19.76 -23.61 0.93
C VAL A 195 -18.91 -24.87 0.72
N HIS A 196 -17.73 -24.74 0.11
CA HIS A 196 -16.82 -25.85 -0.15
C HIS A 196 -15.35 -25.43 -0.01
N ARG A 197 -14.47 -26.38 0.43
CA ARG A 197 -13.04 -26.11 0.63
C ARG A 197 -12.21 -26.12 -0.65
N ALA A 198 -12.68 -26.77 -1.71
CA ALA A 198 -12.01 -26.78 -3.01
C ALA A 198 -12.58 -25.67 -3.91
N PRO A 199 -11.81 -25.21 -4.92
CA PRO A 199 -12.32 -24.30 -5.93
C PRO A 199 -13.59 -24.85 -6.57
N LEU A 200 -14.61 -24.02 -6.74
CA LEU A 200 -15.85 -24.35 -7.41
C LEU A 200 -15.75 -24.06 -8.90
N HIS A 201 -16.33 -24.92 -9.72
CA HIS A 201 -16.56 -24.64 -11.14
C HIS A 201 -17.76 -23.69 -11.30
N LEU A 202 -17.78 -22.93 -12.39
CA LEU A 202 -18.88 -22.00 -12.67
C LEU A 202 -20.25 -22.68 -12.69
N SER A 203 -20.30 -23.93 -13.19
CA SER A 203 -21.52 -24.75 -13.22
C SER A 203 -22.01 -25.11 -11.81
N GLU A 204 -21.10 -25.31 -10.86
CA GLU A 204 -21.44 -25.60 -9.46
C GLU A 204 -21.97 -24.36 -8.77
N ILE A 205 -21.33 -23.20 -9.04
CA ILE A 205 -21.81 -21.90 -8.53
C ILE A 205 -23.22 -21.62 -9.06
N ALA A 206 -23.47 -21.85 -10.34
CA ALA A 206 -24.79 -21.66 -10.95
C ALA A 206 -25.88 -22.62 -10.44
N LEU A 207 -25.49 -23.77 -9.87
CA LEU A 207 -26.43 -24.70 -9.22
C LEU A 207 -26.73 -24.29 -7.77
N LEU A 208 -25.74 -23.74 -7.08
CA LEU A 208 -25.87 -23.28 -5.69
C LEU A 208 -26.59 -21.93 -5.58
N TYR A 209 -26.43 -21.09 -6.60
CA TYR A 209 -26.96 -19.73 -6.67
C TYR A 209 -27.58 -19.52 -8.07
N PRO A 210 -28.78 -20.06 -8.31
CA PRO A 210 -29.47 -19.98 -9.60
C PRO A 210 -29.90 -18.56 -10.00
#